data_69bd984b5579fd7838b63a52e71473cc
#
_entry.id   69bd984b5579fd7838b63a52e71473cc
#
_cell.length_a   1.000
_cell.length_b   1.000
_cell.length_c   1.000
_cell.angle_alpha   90.00
_cell.angle_beta   90.00
_cell.angle_gamma   90.00
#
_symmetry.space_group_name_H-M   'P 1'
#
loop_
_entity.id
_entity.type
_entity.pdbx_description
1 polymer ?
#
loop_
_entity_poly.entity_id
_entity_poly.type
_entity_poly.pdbx_seq_one_letter_code
_entity_poly.pdbx_strand_id
1 'polypeptide(L)'
;MTTLVFIHGFTCDGSDWAAQLSFFGRQCPVLALDLPGHGNTPADERWSLEALAESMWQQLDALGLERVALVGHSMGCRVILEAASHRPYAVAALMLVDGSRNAPLGPRQEAQVKALEMMRMDGFKQFLREFFEAMFTDRMSAGQRRAILERSTRMRAEDARALRANMMGWDAAVFESALKQVQRFAIPLSVIQTTRTDASGRHALKLGETMPYLDTIAEHVPLADICVMPGEGHFPQIESPEAFNQLLQGFVSRHCLTKLSK
;
A
#
# COMPACT_ATOMS: atom_id res chain seq x y z
N MET A 1 23.36 3.82 5.24
CA MET A 1 22.35 2.99 4.56
C MET A 1 20.97 3.52 4.94
N THR A 2 20.04 3.54 3.99
CA THR A 2 18.65 3.95 4.24
C THR A 2 17.82 2.73 4.66
N THR A 3 17.02 2.83 5.71
CA THR A 3 16.14 1.76 6.13
C THR A 3 14.98 1.59 5.13
N LEU A 4 14.72 0.35 4.72
CA LEU A 4 13.59 -0.03 3.89
C LEU A 4 12.41 -0.36 4.80
N VAL A 5 11.31 0.40 4.67
CA VAL A 5 10.12 0.27 5.53
C VAL A 5 8.93 -0.20 4.70
N PHE A 6 8.29 -1.26 5.15
CA PHE A 6 7.13 -1.86 4.50
C PHE A 6 5.84 -1.53 5.24
N ILE A 7 4.82 -1.13 4.49
CA ILE A 7 3.48 -0.78 4.99
C ILE A 7 2.44 -1.68 4.31
N HIS A 8 1.68 -2.38 5.11
CA HIS A 8 0.69 -3.38 4.68
C HIS A 8 -0.61 -2.77 4.11
N GLY A 9 -1.47 -3.63 3.55
CA GLY A 9 -2.78 -3.30 3.03
C GLY A 9 -3.87 -3.20 4.09
N PHE A 10 -5.10 -2.89 3.64
CA PHE A 10 -6.30 -2.79 4.48
C PHE A 10 -6.56 -4.10 5.23
N THR A 11 -6.75 -4.02 6.54
CA THR A 11 -6.96 -5.14 7.48
C THR A 11 -5.89 -6.25 7.46
N CYS A 12 -4.74 -5.99 6.83
CA CYS A 12 -3.54 -6.82 6.85
C CYS A 12 -2.60 -6.44 8.02
N ASP A 13 -1.40 -6.99 8.05
CA ASP A 13 -0.34 -6.64 9.01
C ASP A 13 1.06 -6.82 8.40
N GLY A 14 2.09 -6.48 9.15
CA GLY A 14 3.49 -6.54 8.71
C GLY A 14 3.97 -7.94 8.34
N SER A 15 3.28 -9.01 8.76
CA SER A 15 3.64 -10.38 8.41
C SER A 15 3.51 -10.69 6.91
N ASP A 16 2.77 -9.89 6.15
CA ASP A 16 2.68 -9.98 4.69
C ASP A 16 4.05 -9.78 4.00
N TRP A 17 4.99 -9.17 4.70
CA TRP A 17 6.32 -8.85 4.20
C TRP A 17 7.43 -9.80 4.68
N ALA A 18 7.07 -10.94 5.28
CA ALA A 18 8.03 -11.89 5.88
C ALA A 18 9.11 -12.35 4.89
N ALA A 19 8.76 -12.63 3.63
CA ALA A 19 9.71 -13.02 2.60
C ALA A 19 10.68 -11.88 2.24
N GLN A 20 10.20 -10.65 2.18
CA GLN A 20 11.00 -9.45 1.90
C GLN A 20 11.93 -9.13 3.06
N LEU A 21 11.45 -9.18 4.30
CA LEU A 21 12.27 -9.01 5.49
C LEU A 21 13.42 -10.03 5.55
N SER A 22 13.13 -11.30 5.25
CA SER A 22 14.15 -12.35 5.21
C SER A 22 15.18 -12.14 4.11
N PHE A 23 14.76 -11.70 2.92
CA PHE A 23 15.63 -11.53 1.77
C PHE A 23 16.48 -10.26 1.88
N PHE A 24 15.88 -9.11 2.13
CA PHE A 24 16.56 -7.81 2.15
C PHE A 24 17.26 -7.51 3.46
N GLY A 25 16.87 -8.12 4.58
CA GLY A 25 17.52 -7.94 5.88
C GLY A 25 18.99 -8.35 5.91
N ARG A 26 19.46 -9.08 4.90
CA ARG A 26 20.89 -9.41 4.71
C ARG A 26 21.66 -8.32 3.95
N GLN A 27 20.98 -7.32 3.40
CA GLN A 27 21.53 -6.31 2.49
C GLN A 27 21.46 -4.89 3.07
N CYS A 28 20.36 -4.55 3.75
CA CYS A 28 20.12 -3.25 4.37
C CYS A 28 19.20 -3.41 5.59
N PRO A 29 19.10 -2.38 6.46
CA PRO A 29 18.10 -2.36 7.50
C PRO A 29 16.69 -2.41 6.92
N VAL A 30 15.85 -3.31 7.43
CA VAL A 30 14.47 -3.51 6.98
C VAL A 30 13.50 -3.51 8.15
N LEU A 31 12.30 -3.02 7.94
CA LEU A 31 11.25 -2.96 8.94
C LEU A 31 9.88 -3.12 8.26
N ALA A 32 8.99 -3.91 8.84
CA ALA A 32 7.58 -3.90 8.51
C ALA A 32 6.80 -3.38 9.71
N LEU A 33 5.99 -2.35 9.50
CA LEU A 33 5.19 -1.73 10.55
C LEU A 33 3.76 -2.28 10.54
N ASP A 34 3.23 -2.50 11.73
CA ASP A 34 1.80 -2.64 11.95
C ASP A 34 1.20 -1.25 12.18
N LEU A 35 0.24 -0.86 11.36
CA LEU A 35 -0.49 0.40 11.51
C LEU A 35 -1.50 0.30 12.68
N PRO A 36 -1.95 1.41 13.29
CA PRO A 36 -2.95 1.39 14.35
C PRO A 36 -4.17 0.52 14.01
N GLY A 37 -4.58 -0.33 14.95
CA GLY A 37 -5.68 -1.28 14.80
C GLY A 37 -5.38 -2.50 13.92
N HIS A 38 -4.13 -2.68 13.50
CA HIS A 38 -3.67 -3.82 12.73
C HIS A 38 -2.55 -4.57 13.46
N GLY A 39 -2.44 -5.88 13.19
CA GLY A 39 -1.42 -6.72 13.80
C GLY A 39 -1.41 -6.62 15.32
N ASN A 40 -0.30 -6.20 15.89
CA ASN A 40 -0.11 -6.02 17.32
C ASN A 40 -0.20 -4.55 17.78
N THR A 41 -0.45 -3.60 16.86
CA THR A 41 -0.54 -2.17 17.21
C THR A 41 -1.96 -1.80 17.62
N PRO A 42 -2.17 -1.27 18.85
CA PRO A 42 -3.48 -0.85 19.30
C PRO A 42 -4.12 0.17 18.37
N ALA A 43 -5.45 0.17 18.31
CA ALA A 43 -6.21 1.18 17.60
C ALA A 43 -6.08 2.54 18.32
N ASP A 44 -6.03 3.63 17.56
CA ASP A 44 -6.04 5.00 18.09
C ASP A 44 -7.37 5.73 17.85
N GLU A 45 -8.40 4.99 17.40
CA GLU A 45 -9.75 5.48 17.11
C GLU A 45 -9.86 6.51 15.97
N ARG A 46 -8.75 6.96 15.40
CA ARG A 46 -8.70 7.91 14.29
C ARG A 46 -8.54 7.15 12.96
N TRP A 47 -9.66 6.66 12.43
CA TRP A 47 -9.68 5.84 11.22
C TRP A 47 -9.51 6.67 9.94
N SER A 48 -8.37 7.35 9.80
CA SER A 48 -8.03 8.14 8.63
C SER A 48 -6.61 7.85 8.12
N LEU A 49 -6.37 8.07 6.84
CA LEU A 49 -5.04 7.87 6.24
C LEU A 49 -4.02 8.86 6.80
N GLU A 50 -4.46 10.06 7.13
CA GLU A 50 -3.65 11.09 7.78
C GLU A 50 -3.17 10.62 9.16
N ALA A 51 -4.07 10.04 9.97
CA ALA A 51 -3.72 9.49 11.28
C ALA A 51 -2.81 8.27 11.18
N LEU A 52 -3.04 7.39 10.20
CA LEU A 52 -2.15 6.25 9.94
C LEU A 52 -0.75 6.71 9.52
N ALA A 53 -0.64 7.74 8.66
CA ALA A 53 0.63 8.32 8.26
C ALA A 53 1.35 9.01 9.42
N GLU A 54 0.63 9.74 10.26
CA GLU A 54 1.16 10.33 11.50
C GLU A 54 1.71 9.26 12.44
N SER A 55 0.93 8.22 12.71
CA SER A 55 1.35 7.11 13.56
C SER A 55 2.57 6.36 12.99
N MET A 56 2.63 6.18 11.68
CA MET A 56 3.81 5.63 11.01
C MET A 56 5.06 6.47 11.34
N TRP A 57 4.97 7.79 11.21
CA TRP A 57 6.09 8.66 11.55
C TRP A 57 6.46 8.63 13.03
N GLN A 58 5.48 8.57 13.93
CA GLN A 58 5.74 8.44 15.38
C GLN A 58 6.51 7.15 15.70
N GLN A 59 6.16 6.03 15.06
CA GLN A 59 6.88 4.77 15.22
C GLN A 59 8.32 4.86 14.67
N LEU A 60 8.53 5.50 13.52
CA LEU A 60 9.85 5.69 12.91
C LEU A 60 10.72 6.65 13.76
N ASP A 61 10.14 7.73 14.27
CA ASP A 61 10.82 8.67 15.16
C ASP A 61 11.28 7.99 16.46
N ALA A 62 10.42 7.11 17.05
CA ALA A 62 10.77 6.33 18.23
C ALA A 62 11.95 5.36 18.01
N LEU A 63 12.16 4.96 16.76
CA LEU A 63 13.31 4.12 16.33
C LEU A 63 14.53 4.95 15.89
N GLY A 64 14.44 6.29 15.93
CA GLY A 64 15.52 7.19 15.49
C GLY A 64 15.75 7.19 13.98
N LEU A 65 14.73 6.86 13.18
CA LEU A 65 14.82 6.76 11.72
C LEU A 65 14.43 8.09 11.06
N GLU A 66 15.41 8.93 10.78
CA GLU A 66 15.20 10.27 10.19
C GLU A 66 14.88 10.24 8.69
N ARG A 67 15.38 9.23 7.97
CA ARG A 67 15.19 9.11 6.51
C ARG A 67 15.05 7.65 6.09
N VAL A 68 13.95 7.35 5.38
CA VAL A 68 13.54 5.99 5.02
C VAL A 68 13.13 5.87 3.55
N ALA A 69 13.24 4.65 3.00
CA ALA A 69 12.60 4.28 1.75
C ALA A 69 11.31 3.51 2.09
N LEU A 70 10.18 3.94 1.55
CA LEU A 70 8.86 3.42 1.90
C LEU A 70 8.31 2.53 0.77
N VAL A 71 7.85 1.35 1.14
CA VAL A 71 7.15 0.41 0.24
C VAL A 71 5.75 0.17 0.81
N GLY A 72 4.71 0.56 0.08
CA GLY A 72 3.32 0.40 0.51
C GLY A 72 2.54 -0.53 -0.40
N HIS A 73 1.80 -1.46 0.19
CA HIS A 73 0.90 -2.34 -0.53
C HIS A 73 -0.56 -1.87 -0.40
N SER A 74 -1.29 -1.79 -1.50
CA SER A 74 -2.74 -1.51 -1.50
C SER A 74 -3.10 -0.24 -0.72
N MET A 75 -3.74 -0.32 0.45
CA MET A 75 -3.96 0.81 1.36
C MET A 75 -2.64 1.48 1.74
N GLY A 76 -1.58 0.70 1.98
CA GLY A 76 -0.25 1.21 2.30
C GLY A 76 0.30 2.18 1.26
N CYS A 77 -0.08 2.07 -0.02
CA CYS A 77 0.27 3.06 -1.06
C CYS A 77 -0.23 4.46 -0.70
N ARG A 78 -1.46 4.56 -0.18
CA ARG A 78 -2.06 5.84 0.24
C ARG A 78 -1.37 6.39 1.46
N VAL A 79 -1.09 5.51 2.44
CA VAL A 79 -0.42 5.89 3.69
C VAL A 79 0.96 6.48 3.42
N ILE A 80 1.78 5.85 2.56
CA ILE A 80 3.11 6.37 2.26
C ILE A 80 3.10 7.63 1.38
N LEU A 81 2.10 7.80 0.51
CA LEU A 81 1.91 9.05 -0.24
C LEU A 81 1.50 10.20 0.69
N GLU A 82 0.57 9.95 1.62
CA GLU A 82 0.17 10.91 2.65
C GLU A 82 1.36 11.28 3.54
N ALA A 83 2.09 10.28 4.02
CA ALA A 83 3.28 10.47 4.85
C ALA A 83 4.37 11.29 4.15
N ALA A 84 4.59 11.06 2.85
CA ALA A 84 5.54 11.81 2.05
C ALA A 84 5.10 13.28 1.86
N SER A 85 3.79 13.54 1.81
CA SER A 85 3.25 14.90 1.74
C SER A 85 3.54 15.71 3.01
N HIS A 86 3.56 15.05 4.17
CA HIS A 86 3.83 15.69 5.46
C HIS A 86 5.33 15.89 5.73
N ARG A 87 6.18 14.90 5.36
CA ARG A 87 7.63 14.93 5.63
C ARG A 87 8.44 14.54 4.40
N PRO A 88 8.40 15.34 3.31
CA PRO A 88 9.01 14.97 2.03
C PRO A 88 10.51 14.75 2.12
N TYR A 89 11.23 15.47 2.97
CA TYR A 89 12.67 15.33 3.13
C TYR A 89 13.11 14.09 3.93
N ALA A 90 12.19 13.51 4.71
CA ALA A 90 12.41 12.26 5.44
C ALA A 90 12.21 11.01 4.54
N VAL A 91 11.71 11.19 3.31
CA VAL A 91 11.49 10.10 2.36
C VAL A 91 12.63 10.07 1.34
N ALA A 92 13.34 8.94 1.30
CA ALA A 92 14.41 8.70 0.32
C ALA A 92 13.84 8.27 -1.04
N ALA A 93 12.81 7.45 -1.04
CA ALA A 93 12.09 6.97 -2.23
C ALA A 93 10.77 6.32 -1.82
N LEU A 94 9.84 6.19 -2.77
CA LEU A 94 8.55 5.52 -2.61
C LEU A 94 8.42 4.36 -3.60
N MET A 95 7.84 3.24 -3.16
CA MET A 95 7.35 2.17 -4.02
C MET A 95 5.89 1.85 -3.70
N LEU A 96 5.03 1.96 -4.70
CA LEU A 96 3.62 1.59 -4.63
C LEU A 96 3.45 0.17 -5.18
N VAL A 97 2.85 -0.72 -4.39
CA VAL A 97 2.63 -2.13 -4.76
C VAL A 97 1.13 -2.38 -4.87
N ASP A 98 0.69 -2.69 -6.06
CA ASP A 98 -0.69 -2.96 -6.45
C ASP A 98 -1.71 -2.00 -5.83
N GLY A 99 -1.42 -0.69 -6.02
CA GLY A 99 -2.29 0.38 -5.59
C GLY A 99 -3.54 0.49 -6.45
N SER A 100 -4.45 1.35 -6.02
CA SER A 100 -5.67 1.65 -6.77
C SER A 100 -6.22 3.01 -6.38
N ARG A 101 -7.04 3.60 -7.27
CA ARG A 101 -7.92 4.72 -6.96
C ARG A 101 -9.34 4.24 -7.11
N ASN A 102 -10.10 4.25 -6.02
CA ASN A 102 -11.44 3.66 -5.97
C ASN A 102 -12.57 4.72 -5.97
N ALA A 103 -12.22 6.01 -5.98
CA ALA A 103 -13.16 7.11 -6.13
C ALA A 103 -12.63 8.13 -7.15
N PRO A 104 -13.48 8.67 -8.02
CA PRO A 104 -13.11 9.74 -8.93
C PRO A 104 -12.79 11.03 -8.15
N LEU A 105 -12.10 11.96 -8.80
CA LEU A 105 -11.86 13.29 -8.24
C LEU A 105 -13.20 13.95 -7.85
N GLY A 106 -13.26 14.47 -6.64
CA GLY A 106 -14.48 15.07 -6.12
C GLY A 106 -14.45 15.37 -4.63
N PRO A 107 -15.58 15.82 -4.05
CA PRO A 107 -15.67 16.13 -2.63
C PRO A 107 -15.44 14.88 -1.75
N ARG A 108 -14.52 15.00 -0.78
CA ARG A 108 -14.17 13.93 0.16
C ARG A 108 -15.40 13.33 0.83
N GLN A 109 -16.27 14.19 1.36
CA GLN A 109 -17.44 13.74 2.12
C GLN A 109 -18.43 12.93 1.28
N GLU A 110 -18.66 13.33 0.02
CA GLU A 110 -19.56 12.59 -0.88
C GLU A 110 -19.04 11.18 -1.16
N ALA A 111 -17.73 11.04 -1.40
CA ALA A 111 -17.11 9.74 -1.61
C ALA A 111 -17.19 8.86 -0.35
N GLN A 112 -17.03 9.45 0.84
CA GLN A 112 -17.16 8.75 2.12
C GLN A 112 -18.60 8.26 2.35
N VAL A 113 -19.60 9.12 2.16
CA VAL A 113 -21.03 8.75 2.30
C VAL A 113 -21.38 7.63 1.35
N LYS A 114 -21.04 7.75 0.07
CA LYS A 114 -21.28 6.71 -0.92
C LYS A 114 -20.62 5.39 -0.53
N ALA A 115 -19.40 5.42 -0.01
CA ALA A 115 -18.72 4.21 0.44
C ALA A 115 -19.45 3.55 1.63
N LEU A 116 -19.92 4.34 2.60
CA LEU A 116 -20.69 3.83 3.74
C LEU A 116 -22.04 3.23 3.34
N GLU A 117 -22.71 3.81 2.36
CA GLU A 117 -23.96 3.28 1.79
C GLU A 117 -23.76 1.92 1.10
N MET A 118 -22.64 1.76 0.40
CA MET A 118 -22.28 0.50 -0.26
C MET A 118 -21.90 -0.62 0.72
N MET A 119 -21.40 -0.24 1.90
CA MET A 119 -20.93 -1.17 2.93
C MET A 119 -21.93 -1.26 4.09
N ARG A 120 -23.04 -2.02 3.89
CA ARG A 120 -24.01 -2.21 4.95
C ARG A 120 -23.42 -2.97 6.14
N MET A 121 -23.88 -2.67 7.36
CA MET A 121 -23.40 -3.35 8.58
C MET A 121 -23.76 -4.83 8.59
N ASP A 122 -24.98 -5.14 8.14
CA ASP A 122 -25.44 -6.52 8.07
C ASP A 122 -24.61 -7.30 7.05
N GLY A 123 -23.92 -8.34 7.53
CA GLY A 123 -23.06 -9.17 6.68
C GLY A 123 -21.68 -8.60 6.37
N PHE A 124 -21.21 -7.52 7.04
CA PHE A 124 -19.93 -6.89 6.74
C PHE A 124 -18.75 -7.87 6.81
N LYS A 125 -18.72 -8.80 7.76
CA LYS A 125 -17.68 -9.84 7.83
C LYS A 125 -17.71 -10.77 6.61
N GLN A 126 -18.89 -11.10 6.11
CA GLN A 126 -19.05 -11.89 4.88
C GLN A 126 -18.57 -11.08 3.66
N PHE A 127 -18.95 -9.80 3.58
CA PHE A 127 -18.44 -8.89 2.56
C PHE A 127 -16.90 -8.82 2.55
N LEU A 128 -16.25 -8.68 3.72
CA LEU A 128 -14.79 -8.68 3.79
C LEU A 128 -14.18 -10.00 3.30
N ARG A 129 -14.79 -11.13 3.67
CA ARG A 129 -14.33 -12.44 3.23
C ARG A 129 -14.38 -12.56 1.71
N GLU A 130 -15.52 -12.26 1.10
CA GLU A 130 -15.72 -12.27 -0.35
C GLU A 130 -14.80 -11.28 -1.06
N PHE A 131 -14.62 -10.09 -0.49
CA PHE A 131 -13.70 -9.07 -0.98
C PHE A 131 -12.24 -9.57 -1.05
N PHE A 132 -11.77 -10.28 -0.03
CA PHE A 132 -10.41 -10.84 -0.05
C PHE A 132 -10.32 -12.08 -0.92
N GLU A 133 -11.32 -12.97 -0.91
CA GLU A 133 -11.33 -14.15 -1.77
C GLU A 133 -11.22 -13.80 -3.26
N ALA A 134 -11.87 -12.72 -3.68
CA ALA A 134 -11.78 -12.19 -5.05
C ALA A 134 -10.38 -11.64 -5.42
N MET A 135 -9.47 -11.51 -4.45
CA MET A 135 -8.09 -11.04 -4.67
C MET A 135 -7.08 -12.16 -4.80
N PHE A 136 -7.44 -13.39 -4.43
CA PHE A 136 -6.54 -14.53 -4.41
C PHE A 136 -6.43 -15.20 -5.78
N THR A 137 -5.23 -15.60 -6.14
CA THR A 137 -4.98 -16.44 -7.33
C THR A 137 -4.66 -17.88 -6.88
N ASP A 138 -4.61 -18.80 -7.84
CA ASP A 138 -4.26 -20.21 -7.59
C ASP A 138 -2.81 -20.38 -7.09
N ARG A 139 -1.99 -19.35 -7.16
CA ARG A 139 -0.61 -19.34 -6.63
C ARG A 139 -0.58 -19.25 -5.11
N MET A 140 -1.62 -18.68 -4.51
CA MET A 140 -1.71 -18.56 -3.06
C MET A 140 -2.14 -19.88 -2.42
N SER A 141 -1.34 -20.41 -1.53
CA SER A 141 -1.65 -21.65 -0.80
C SER A 141 -2.89 -21.49 0.10
N ALA A 142 -3.56 -22.58 0.40
CA ALA A 142 -4.71 -22.60 1.31
C ALA A 142 -4.38 -22.03 2.70
N GLY A 143 -3.14 -22.24 3.19
CA GLY A 143 -2.67 -21.65 4.45
C GLY A 143 -2.56 -20.15 4.41
N GLN A 144 -2.00 -19.58 3.33
CA GLN A 144 -1.88 -18.12 3.13
C GLN A 144 -3.26 -17.47 3.01
N ARG A 145 -4.15 -18.04 2.19
CA ARG A 145 -5.55 -17.55 2.05
C ARG A 145 -6.25 -17.51 3.41
N ARG A 146 -6.18 -18.60 4.16
CA ARG A 146 -6.79 -18.69 5.50
C ARG A 146 -6.22 -17.63 6.44
N ALA A 147 -4.91 -17.47 6.50
CA ALA A 147 -4.25 -16.46 7.35
C ALA A 147 -4.71 -15.04 7.04
N ILE A 148 -4.84 -14.66 5.76
CA ILE A 148 -5.33 -13.35 5.35
C ILE A 148 -6.81 -13.19 5.73
N LEU A 149 -7.66 -14.18 5.47
CA LEU A 149 -9.08 -14.13 5.80
C LEU A 149 -9.31 -14.03 7.33
N GLU A 150 -8.56 -14.75 8.14
CA GLU A 150 -8.62 -14.66 9.60
C GLU A 150 -8.22 -13.26 10.10
N ARG A 151 -7.14 -12.69 9.56
CA ARG A 151 -6.70 -11.33 9.91
C ARG A 151 -7.71 -10.28 9.48
N SER A 152 -8.25 -10.38 8.27
CA SER A 152 -9.18 -9.40 7.72
C SER A 152 -10.43 -9.19 8.56
N THR A 153 -10.79 -10.16 9.40
CA THR A 153 -11.97 -10.11 10.26
C THR A 153 -11.67 -9.78 11.73
N ARG A 154 -10.42 -9.47 12.09
CA ARG A 154 -10.03 -9.09 13.46
C ARG A 154 -10.48 -7.68 13.82
N MET A 155 -10.37 -6.75 12.87
CA MET A 155 -10.83 -5.38 13.06
C MET A 155 -12.35 -5.34 13.28
N ARG A 156 -12.83 -4.48 14.16
CA ARG A 156 -14.27 -4.28 14.38
C ARG A 156 -14.91 -3.78 13.08
N ALA A 157 -16.14 -4.20 12.80
CA ALA A 157 -16.82 -3.88 11.55
C ALA A 157 -16.99 -2.36 11.34
N GLU A 158 -17.35 -1.63 12.40
CA GLU A 158 -17.47 -0.17 12.35
C GLU A 158 -16.15 0.53 12.02
N ASP A 159 -15.03 0.06 12.59
CA ASP A 159 -13.69 0.61 12.39
C ASP A 159 -13.20 0.37 10.96
N ALA A 160 -13.36 -0.86 10.47
CA ALA A 160 -13.01 -1.22 9.10
C ALA A 160 -13.85 -0.43 8.07
N ARG A 161 -15.14 -0.20 8.35
CA ARG A 161 -16.01 0.62 7.50
C ARG A 161 -15.57 2.09 7.51
N ALA A 162 -15.28 2.64 8.69
CA ALA A 162 -14.80 4.02 8.82
C ALA A 162 -13.49 4.23 8.05
N LEU A 163 -12.52 3.33 8.22
CA LEU A 163 -11.25 3.37 7.49
C LEU A 163 -11.46 3.25 5.98
N ARG A 164 -12.30 2.30 5.53
CA ARG A 164 -12.59 2.12 4.10
C ARG A 164 -13.26 3.35 3.50
N ALA A 165 -14.21 3.96 4.20
CA ALA A 165 -14.85 5.21 3.76
C ALA A 165 -13.82 6.35 3.67
N ASN A 166 -12.92 6.45 4.66
CA ASN A 166 -11.84 7.44 4.61
C ASN A 166 -10.91 7.23 3.41
N MET A 167 -10.54 5.97 3.08
CA MET A 167 -9.77 5.66 1.88
C MET A 167 -10.44 6.19 0.61
N MET A 168 -11.77 6.02 0.47
CA MET A 168 -12.52 6.53 -0.69
C MET A 168 -12.52 8.06 -0.74
N GLY A 169 -12.70 8.71 0.41
CA GLY A 169 -12.63 10.16 0.51
C GLY A 169 -11.24 10.72 0.20
N TRP A 170 -10.19 10.02 0.63
CA TRP A 170 -8.81 10.36 0.30
C TRP A 170 -8.52 10.21 -1.20
N ASP A 171 -8.97 9.11 -1.81
CA ASP A 171 -8.85 8.88 -3.25
C ASP A 171 -9.50 10.01 -4.07
N ALA A 172 -10.65 10.51 -3.61
CA ALA A 172 -11.38 11.57 -4.28
C ALA A 172 -10.73 12.96 -4.14
N ALA A 173 -10.17 13.27 -2.97
CA ALA A 173 -9.78 14.65 -2.64
C ALA A 173 -8.26 14.87 -2.55
N VAL A 174 -7.46 13.81 -2.30
CA VAL A 174 -6.05 13.97 -1.92
C VAL A 174 -5.08 13.30 -2.90
N PHE A 175 -5.46 12.20 -3.53
CA PHE A 175 -4.56 11.37 -4.34
C PHE A 175 -3.71 12.17 -5.34
N GLU A 176 -4.34 13.00 -6.17
CA GLU A 176 -3.60 13.80 -7.16
C GLU A 176 -2.71 14.88 -6.52
N SER A 177 -3.18 15.50 -5.43
CA SER A 177 -2.37 16.48 -4.71
C SER A 177 -1.15 15.83 -4.04
N ALA A 178 -1.27 14.61 -3.53
CA ALA A 178 -0.15 13.84 -2.99
C ALA A 178 0.88 13.50 -4.08
N LEU A 179 0.46 13.09 -5.29
CA LEU A 179 1.35 12.88 -6.42
C LEU A 179 2.07 14.18 -6.84
N LYS A 180 1.37 15.31 -6.85
CA LYS A 180 1.98 16.63 -7.10
C LYS A 180 3.05 17.00 -6.07
N GLN A 181 2.88 16.60 -4.78
CA GLN A 181 3.93 16.78 -3.77
C GLN A 181 5.14 15.87 -4.05
N VAL A 182 4.92 14.60 -4.41
CA VAL A 182 6.00 13.69 -4.82
C VAL A 182 6.83 14.32 -5.96
N GLN A 183 6.18 14.82 -6.99
CA GLN A 183 6.83 15.51 -8.11
C GLN A 183 7.56 16.79 -7.67
N ARG A 184 6.88 17.62 -6.88
CA ARG A 184 7.43 18.90 -6.37
C ARG A 184 8.73 18.74 -5.59
N PHE A 185 8.79 17.71 -4.76
CA PHE A 185 9.98 17.41 -3.94
C PHE A 185 10.94 16.43 -4.61
N ALA A 186 10.70 16.09 -5.88
CA ALA A 186 11.50 15.15 -6.67
C ALA A 186 11.78 13.83 -5.92
N ILE A 187 10.78 13.31 -5.19
CA ILE A 187 10.89 12.03 -4.50
C ILE A 187 10.85 10.92 -5.55
N PRO A 188 11.88 10.05 -5.62
CA PRO A 188 11.88 8.92 -6.54
C PRO A 188 10.66 8.02 -6.30
N LEU A 189 9.88 7.74 -7.35
CA LEU A 189 8.69 6.91 -7.28
C LEU A 189 8.83 5.70 -8.18
N SER A 190 8.63 4.51 -7.62
CA SER A 190 8.48 3.26 -8.36
C SER A 190 7.11 2.65 -8.11
N VAL A 191 6.58 1.95 -9.09
CA VAL A 191 5.28 1.26 -9.01
C VAL A 191 5.43 -0.16 -9.51
N ILE A 192 4.96 -1.13 -8.73
CA ILE A 192 4.74 -2.51 -9.19
C ILE A 192 3.24 -2.73 -9.19
N GLN A 193 2.65 -2.89 -10.38
CA GLN A 193 1.21 -3.10 -10.53
C GLN A 193 0.94 -4.50 -11.07
N THR A 194 -0.01 -5.19 -10.45
CA THR A 194 -0.36 -6.57 -10.78
C THR A 194 -1.80 -6.71 -11.21
N THR A 195 -2.71 -5.91 -10.65
CA THR A 195 -4.14 -6.03 -10.92
C THR A 195 -4.78 -4.70 -11.33
N ARG A 196 -5.93 -4.80 -12.01
CA ARG A 196 -6.89 -3.72 -12.22
C ARG A 196 -8.25 -4.13 -11.67
N THR A 197 -9.08 -3.16 -11.32
CA THR A 197 -10.46 -3.38 -10.90
C THR A 197 -11.39 -2.62 -11.83
N ASP A 198 -12.42 -3.29 -12.32
CA ASP A 198 -13.51 -2.70 -13.11
C ASP A 198 -14.88 -3.19 -12.61
N ALA A 199 -15.95 -2.93 -13.36
CA ALA A 199 -17.31 -3.31 -12.98
C ALA A 199 -17.53 -4.83 -12.85
N SER A 200 -16.70 -5.64 -13.50
CA SER A 200 -16.76 -7.11 -13.44
C SER A 200 -15.91 -7.72 -12.31
N GLY A 201 -15.10 -6.90 -11.63
CA GLY A 201 -14.27 -7.33 -10.50
C GLY A 201 -12.79 -6.96 -10.63
N ARG A 202 -11.96 -7.70 -9.92
CA ARG A 202 -10.50 -7.56 -9.95
C ARG A 202 -9.89 -8.58 -10.92
N HIS A 203 -8.98 -8.13 -11.76
CA HIS A 203 -8.34 -8.94 -12.80
C HIS A 203 -6.84 -8.72 -12.80
N ALA A 204 -6.07 -9.77 -13.04
CA ALA A 204 -4.65 -9.66 -13.29
C ALA A 204 -4.39 -8.85 -14.58
N LEU A 205 -3.40 -7.94 -14.52
CA LEU A 205 -2.95 -7.20 -15.68
C LEU A 205 -2.17 -8.12 -16.64
N LYS A 206 -2.25 -7.80 -17.92
CA LYS A 206 -1.41 -8.38 -18.97
C LYS A 206 -0.24 -7.45 -19.26
N LEU A 207 0.80 -7.99 -19.85
CA LEU A 207 1.94 -7.19 -20.29
C LEU A 207 1.49 -6.10 -21.28
N GLY A 208 1.86 -4.85 -21.01
CA GLY A 208 1.50 -3.70 -21.83
C GLY A 208 0.10 -3.14 -21.58
N GLU A 209 -0.69 -3.72 -20.66
CA GLU A 209 -1.93 -3.08 -20.21
C GLU A 209 -1.64 -1.91 -19.30
N THR A 210 -2.46 -0.87 -19.43
CA THR A 210 -2.51 0.28 -18.52
C THR A 210 -3.88 0.40 -17.87
N MET A 211 -4.02 1.33 -16.95
CA MET A 211 -5.27 1.62 -16.24
C MET A 211 -5.28 3.07 -15.74
N PRO A 212 -6.45 3.67 -15.53
CA PRO A 212 -6.55 5.08 -15.14
C PRO A 212 -5.70 5.47 -13.91
N TYR A 213 -5.47 4.54 -12.99
CA TYR A 213 -4.59 4.75 -11.84
C TYR A 213 -3.13 4.97 -12.25
N LEU A 214 -2.60 4.14 -13.15
CA LEU A 214 -1.23 4.26 -13.68
C LEU A 214 -1.09 5.49 -14.57
N ASP A 215 -2.11 5.76 -15.41
CA ASP A 215 -2.12 6.95 -16.27
C ASP A 215 -2.06 8.23 -15.44
N THR A 216 -2.83 8.31 -14.33
CA THR A 216 -2.78 9.44 -13.40
C THR A 216 -1.40 9.59 -12.75
N ILE A 217 -0.76 8.48 -12.36
CA ILE A 217 0.60 8.54 -11.79
C ILE A 217 1.59 9.05 -12.83
N ALA A 218 1.57 8.51 -14.06
CA ALA A 218 2.47 8.92 -15.13
C ALA A 218 2.28 10.40 -15.52
N GLU A 219 1.04 10.89 -15.49
CA GLU A 219 0.72 12.30 -15.75
C GLU A 219 1.33 13.24 -14.70
N HIS A 220 1.19 12.90 -13.41
CA HIS A 220 1.59 13.77 -12.31
C HIS A 220 3.06 13.57 -11.89
N VAL A 221 3.64 12.40 -12.13
CA VAL A 221 5.03 12.04 -11.83
C VAL A 221 5.67 11.39 -13.06
N PRO A 222 6.02 12.16 -14.11
CA PRO A 222 6.50 11.61 -15.40
C PRO A 222 7.78 10.75 -15.30
N LEU A 223 8.54 10.88 -14.23
CA LEU A 223 9.76 10.08 -13.98
C LEU A 223 9.50 8.85 -13.09
N ALA A 224 8.23 8.52 -12.82
CA ALA A 224 7.90 7.30 -12.08
C ALA A 224 8.33 6.06 -12.87
N ASP A 225 9.00 5.13 -12.16
CA ASP A 225 9.41 3.83 -12.70
C ASP A 225 8.23 2.84 -12.54
N ILE A 226 7.41 2.70 -13.59
CA ILE A 226 6.19 1.88 -13.56
C ILE A 226 6.46 0.51 -14.19
N CYS A 227 6.30 -0.54 -13.40
CA CYS A 227 6.45 -1.93 -13.80
C CYS A 227 5.12 -2.69 -13.62
N VAL A 228 4.66 -3.36 -14.66
CA VAL A 228 3.56 -4.32 -14.58
C VAL A 228 4.15 -5.72 -14.35
N MET A 229 3.68 -6.42 -13.32
CA MET A 229 3.99 -7.82 -13.05
C MET A 229 2.78 -8.67 -13.51
N PRO A 230 2.78 -9.17 -14.76
CA PRO A 230 1.58 -9.72 -15.39
C PRO A 230 1.19 -11.07 -14.82
N GLY A 231 -0.11 -11.33 -14.74
CA GLY A 231 -0.65 -12.62 -14.32
C GLY A 231 -0.58 -12.87 -12.81
N GLU A 232 -0.16 -11.90 -12.01
CA GLU A 232 -0.15 -11.96 -10.55
C GLU A 232 -1.45 -11.41 -9.95
N GLY A 233 -1.77 -11.85 -8.72
CA GLY A 233 -2.90 -11.34 -7.95
C GLY A 233 -2.56 -10.08 -7.15
N HIS A 234 -3.44 -9.76 -6.20
CA HIS A 234 -3.31 -8.56 -5.38
C HIS A 234 -2.16 -8.60 -4.35
N PHE A 235 -1.62 -9.78 -4.08
CA PHE A 235 -0.57 -9.99 -3.08
C PHE A 235 0.72 -10.51 -3.70
N PRO A 236 1.35 -9.78 -4.66
CA PRO A 236 2.52 -10.28 -5.39
C PRO A 236 3.70 -10.62 -4.45
N GLN A 237 3.84 -9.90 -3.33
CA GLN A 237 4.85 -10.13 -2.31
C GLN A 237 4.69 -11.48 -1.58
N ILE A 238 3.48 -12.07 -1.61
CA ILE A 238 3.14 -13.35 -0.99
C ILE A 238 3.02 -14.46 -2.03
N GLU A 239 2.41 -14.15 -3.19
CA GLU A 239 2.09 -15.11 -4.24
C GLU A 239 3.33 -15.52 -5.04
N SER A 240 4.23 -14.58 -5.30
CA SER A 240 5.44 -14.78 -6.11
C SER A 240 6.63 -14.01 -5.49
N PRO A 241 7.04 -14.35 -4.25
CA PRO A 241 8.00 -13.55 -3.49
C PRO A 241 9.37 -13.44 -4.17
N GLU A 242 9.84 -14.48 -4.88
CA GLU A 242 11.12 -14.46 -5.59
C GLU A 242 11.09 -13.46 -6.74
N ALA A 243 10.07 -13.50 -7.60
CA ALA A 243 9.92 -12.59 -8.72
C ALA A 243 9.68 -11.14 -8.25
N PHE A 244 8.87 -10.97 -7.21
CA PHE A 244 8.66 -9.67 -6.57
C PHE A 244 9.97 -9.11 -5.99
N ASN A 245 10.77 -9.92 -5.29
CA ASN A 245 12.04 -9.50 -4.73
C ASN A 245 13.05 -9.08 -5.81
N GLN A 246 13.04 -9.73 -6.99
CA GLN A 246 13.89 -9.32 -8.12
C GLN A 246 13.54 -7.91 -8.62
N LEU A 247 12.25 -7.58 -8.73
CA LEU A 247 11.81 -6.21 -9.09
C LEU A 247 12.17 -5.19 -7.99
N LEU A 248 11.90 -5.53 -6.74
CA LEU A 248 12.23 -4.68 -5.59
C LEU A 248 13.75 -4.47 -5.42
N GLN A 249 14.59 -5.44 -5.82
CA GLN A 249 16.05 -5.33 -5.74
C GLN A 249 16.60 -4.10 -6.47
N GLY A 250 16.04 -3.76 -7.63
CA GLY A 250 16.42 -2.55 -8.36
C GLY A 250 16.18 -1.27 -7.55
N PHE A 251 15.03 -1.19 -6.88
CA PHE A 251 14.68 -0.09 -5.98
C PHE A 251 15.63 -0.03 -4.78
N VAL A 252 15.85 -1.15 -4.11
CA VAL A 252 16.74 -1.25 -2.93
C VAL A 252 18.16 -0.82 -3.30
N SER A 253 18.68 -1.29 -4.44
CA SER A 253 20.03 -0.95 -4.91
C SER A 253 20.21 0.54 -5.17
N ARG A 254 19.18 1.21 -5.69
CA ARG A 254 19.24 2.66 -5.99
C ARG A 254 19.09 3.54 -4.75
N HIS A 255 18.30 3.11 -3.76
CA HIS A 255 17.79 4.01 -2.70
C HIS A 255 18.17 3.60 -1.28
N CYS A 256 18.53 2.33 -1.03
CA CYS A 256 18.84 1.83 0.31
C CYS A 256 20.32 1.52 0.52
N LEU A 257 21.01 1.05 -0.52
CA LEU A 257 22.42 0.70 -0.42
C LEU A 257 23.29 1.95 -0.52
N THR A 258 24.29 2.06 0.34
CA THR A 258 25.32 3.10 0.21
C THR A 258 26.12 2.82 -1.06
N LYS A 259 26.18 3.77 -2.00
CA LYS A 259 27.15 3.67 -3.10
C LYS A 259 28.53 3.64 -2.47
N LEU A 260 29.24 2.53 -2.62
CA LEU A 260 30.66 2.50 -2.34
C LEU A 260 31.29 3.55 -3.25
N SER A 261 31.73 4.68 -2.68
CA SER A 261 32.58 5.65 -3.39
C SER A 261 33.83 4.89 -3.85
N LYS A 262 33.98 4.77 -5.17
CA LYS A 262 35.19 4.28 -5.80
C LYS A 262 36.30 5.30 -5.66
#